data_a4e3c4e6af3b33682c63dcdb494e667e
#
_entry.id   a4e3c4e6af3b33682c63dcdb494e667e
#
_cell.length_a   1.000
_cell.length_b   1.000
_cell.length_c   1.000
_cell.angle_alpha   90.00
_cell.angle_beta   90.00
_cell.angle_gamma   90.00
#
_symmetry.space_group_name_H-M   'P 1'
#
loop_
_entity.id
_entity.type
_entity.pdbx_description
1 polymer ?
#
loop_
_entity_poly.entity_id
_entity_poly.type
_entity_poly.pdbx_seq_one_letter_code
_entity_poly.pdbx_strand_id
1 'polypeptide(L)'
;VPAQLAADTRRLSVQQLIVNAMGPDRPGIVGQFTGHLHEGGANVLESRMVNLRGQFAIIALFEAEEAAAEKLRQSLPALAKGIGMRLTVTDAEAPVAASPGIPFRLKTYSMDQPGILHGVSDVLRIYGVNIEDLSARQESAAFMGTPLFLVEMKLTVPSNVPIKELRTRLQVVCDGLNCDVDFEPA
;
A
#
# COMPACT_ATOMS: atom_id res chain seq x y z
N VAL A 1 -12.20 2.92 59.63
CA VAL A 1 -11.09 2.91 58.63
C VAL A 1 -11.67 2.36 57.34
N PRO A 2 -11.89 3.14 56.28
CA PRO A 2 -12.36 2.58 55.02
C PRO A 2 -11.16 2.06 54.21
N ALA A 3 -11.27 0.80 53.81
CA ALA A 3 -10.35 0.17 52.87
C ALA A 3 -10.49 0.82 51.50
N GLN A 4 -9.42 1.40 51.02
CA GLN A 4 -9.27 1.93 49.70
C GLN A 4 -9.25 0.75 48.69
N LEU A 5 -10.35 0.56 47.95
CA LEU A 5 -10.33 -0.24 46.71
C LEU A 5 -9.47 0.55 45.73
N ALA A 6 -8.22 0.17 45.56
CA ALA A 6 -7.42 0.53 44.42
C ALA A 6 -8.01 -0.18 43.22
N ALA A 7 -8.79 0.52 42.39
CA ALA A 7 -9.17 0.08 41.09
C ALA A 7 -7.89 -0.02 40.23
N ASP A 8 -7.41 -1.24 40.06
CA ASP A 8 -6.35 -1.58 39.14
C ASP A 8 -6.86 -1.35 37.69
N THR A 9 -6.80 -0.10 37.28
CA THR A 9 -7.07 0.27 35.89
C THR A 9 -5.88 -0.21 35.06
N ARG A 10 -5.77 -1.50 34.79
CA ARG A 10 -4.95 -1.98 33.69
C ARG A 10 -5.38 -1.23 32.45
N ARG A 11 -4.62 -0.25 32.03
CA ARG A 11 -4.69 0.23 30.65
C ARG A 11 -4.37 -0.97 29.81
N LEU A 12 -5.39 -1.57 29.20
CA LEU A 12 -5.23 -2.60 28.20
C LEU A 12 -4.36 -1.98 27.11
N SER A 13 -3.12 -2.46 26.99
CA SER A 13 -2.21 -1.99 25.95
C SER A 13 -2.71 -2.55 24.63
N VAL A 14 -3.12 -1.66 23.74
CA VAL A 14 -3.49 -2.01 22.37
C VAL A 14 -2.23 -2.05 21.52
N GLN A 15 -2.01 -3.15 20.84
CA GLN A 15 -0.92 -3.32 19.89
C GLN A 15 -1.43 -3.19 18.46
N GLN A 16 -0.67 -2.51 17.63
CA GLN A 16 -0.92 -2.43 16.20
C GLN A 16 0.04 -3.34 15.45
N LEU A 17 -0.51 -4.11 14.53
CA LEU A 17 0.20 -5.10 13.75
C LEU A 17 -0.06 -4.91 12.26
N ILE A 18 0.98 -5.15 11.46
CA ILE A 18 0.86 -5.24 10.01
C ILE A 18 1.00 -6.69 9.60
N VAL A 19 0.04 -7.15 8.81
CA VAL A 19 0.09 -8.45 8.14
C VAL A 19 0.22 -8.27 6.64
N ASN A 20 1.13 -9.03 6.05
CA ASN A 20 1.26 -9.17 4.59
C ASN A 20 0.94 -10.62 4.26
N ALA A 21 -0.02 -10.84 3.35
CA ALA A 21 -0.37 -12.18 2.92
C ALA A 21 -0.50 -12.23 1.41
N MET A 22 0.01 -13.32 0.79
CA MET A 22 -0.07 -13.54 -0.65
C MET A 22 -0.18 -15.02 -1.01
N GLY A 23 -0.90 -15.30 -2.09
CA GLY A 23 -1.09 -16.66 -2.59
C GLY A 23 -2.05 -16.72 -3.77
N PRO A 24 -2.39 -17.91 -4.29
CA PRO A 24 -3.40 -18.09 -5.33
C PRO A 24 -4.74 -17.48 -4.92
N ASP A 25 -5.36 -16.73 -5.82
CA ASP A 25 -6.68 -16.15 -5.55
C ASP A 25 -7.78 -17.20 -5.61
N ARG A 26 -8.78 -17.02 -4.75
CA ARG A 26 -10.03 -17.81 -4.77
C ARG A 26 -11.15 -17.09 -4.04
N PRO A 27 -12.41 -17.34 -4.39
CA PRO A 27 -13.55 -16.80 -3.66
C PRO A 27 -13.50 -17.12 -2.16
N GLY A 28 -13.82 -16.12 -1.33
CA GLY A 28 -13.90 -16.25 0.12
C GLY A 28 -12.58 -16.05 0.89
N ILE A 29 -11.44 -15.84 0.22
CA ILE A 29 -10.13 -15.69 0.88
C ILE A 29 -10.09 -14.48 1.82
N VAL A 30 -10.66 -13.36 1.40
CA VAL A 30 -10.77 -12.15 2.24
C VAL A 30 -11.62 -12.41 3.47
N GLY A 31 -12.78 -13.06 3.27
CA GLY A 31 -13.69 -13.41 4.39
C GLY A 31 -13.05 -14.36 5.41
N GLN A 32 -12.30 -15.36 4.96
CA GLN A 32 -11.58 -16.27 5.86
C GLN A 32 -10.49 -15.54 6.65
N PHE A 33 -9.74 -14.67 5.98
CA PHE A 33 -8.70 -13.88 6.61
C PHE A 33 -9.27 -12.88 7.64
N THR A 34 -10.24 -12.07 7.24
CA THR A 34 -10.84 -11.05 8.12
C THR A 34 -11.68 -11.66 9.23
N GLY A 35 -12.34 -12.80 8.94
CA GLY A 35 -13.06 -13.57 9.96
C GLY A 35 -12.14 -14.05 11.08
N HIS A 36 -10.96 -14.57 10.73
CA HIS A 36 -9.97 -15.00 11.73
C HIS A 36 -9.45 -13.84 12.59
N LEU A 37 -9.22 -12.65 11.98
CA LEU A 37 -8.86 -11.45 12.73
C LEU A 37 -9.98 -11.05 13.71
N HIS A 38 -11.23 -11.04 13.25
CA HIS A 38 -12.39 -10.68 14.05
C HIS A 38 -12.59 -11.65 15.23
N GLU A 39 -12.55 -12.96 14.97
CA GLU A 39 -12.65 -14.00 16.01
C GLU A 39 -11.50 -13.92 17.01
N GLY A 40 -10.32 -13.49 16.56
CA GLY A 40 -9.14 -13.23 17.40
C GLY A 40 -9.22 -11.94 18.20
N GLY A 41 -10.29 -11.15 18.08
CA GLY A 41 -10.49 -9.88 18.81
C GLY A 41 -9.74 -8.69 18.20
N ALA A 42 -9.36 -8.76 16.92
CA ALA A 42 -8.72 -7.66 16.24
C ALA A 42 -9.72 -6.77 15.48
N ASN A 43 -9.37 -5.49 15.40
CA ASN A 43 -10.04 -4.49 14.58
C ASN A 43 -9.14 -4.07 13.43
N VAL A 44 -9.61 -4.21 12.19
CA VAL A 44 -8.85 -3.78 10.99
C VAL A 44 -8.98 -2.26 10.86
N LEU A 45 -7.85 -1.57 10.84
CA LEU A 45 -7.77 -0.12 10.71
C LEU A 45 -7.64 0.31 9.25
N GLU A 46 -6.77 -0.38 8.49
CA GLU A 46 -6.54 -0.12 7.08
C GLU A 46 -6.16 -1.41 6.35
N SER A 47 -6.55 -1.53 5.10
CA SER A 47 -6.10 -2.64 4.26
C SER A 47 -6.04 -2.25 2.79
N ARG A 48 -5.10 -2.86 2.08
CA ARG A 48 -4.97 -2.80 0.63
C ARG A 48 -4.85 -4.19 0.07
N MET A 49 -5.57 -4.47 -1.00
CA MET A 49 -5.48 -5.74 -1.68
C MET A 49 -5.32 -5.56 -3.19
N VAL A 50 -4.69 -6.51 -3.81
CA VAL A 50 -4.52 -6.55 -5.25
C VAL A 50 -4.64 -8.00 -5.75
N ASN A 51 -5.23 -8.15 -6.94
CA ASN A 51 -5.21 -9.40 -7.70
C ASN A 51 -4.42 -9.17 -8.99
N LEU A 52 -3.34 -9.92 -9.16
CA LEU A 52 -2.52 -9.91 -10.36
C LEU A 52 -2.47 -11.30 -10.98
N ARG A 53 -3.21 -11.50 -12.08
CA ARG A 53 -3.25 -12.76 -12.84
C ARG A 53 -3.53 -13.99 -11.95
N GLY A 54 -4.52 -13.88 -11.05
CA GLY A 54 -4.89 -14.97 -10.14
C GLY A 54 -3.97 -15.12 -8.92
N GLN A 55 -3.06 -14.16 -8.70
CA GLN A 55 -2.33 -14.03 -7.45
C GLN A 55 -2.97 -12.92 -6.60
N PHE A 56 -3.46 -13.30 -5.44
CA PHE A 56 -3.98 -12.40 -4.43
C PHE A 56 -2.85 -11.93 -3.52
N ALA A 57 -2.83 -10.63 -3.20
CA ALA A 57 -1.99 -10.09 -2.14
C ALA A 57 -2.78 -9.08 -1.31
N ILE A 58 -2.56 -9.07 0.00
CA ILE A 58 -3.14 -8.10 0.92
C ILE A 58 -2.08 -7.65 1.94
N ILE A 59 -2.08 -6.35 2.22
CA ILE A 59 -1.47 -5.76 3.40
C ILE A 59 -2.59 -5.19 4.26
N ALA A 60 -2.59 -5.47 5.56
CA ALA A 60 -3.58 -4.95 6.49
C ALA A 60 -2.92 -4.52 7.79
N LEU A 61 -3.32 -3.34 8.26
CA LEU A 61 -3.04 -2.83 9.58
C LEU A 61 -4.24 -3.15 10.47
N PHE A 62 -3.99 -3.77 11.59
CA PHE A 62 -5.03 -4.05 12.59
C PHE A 62 -4.52 -3.79 14.00
N GLU A 63 -5.45 -3.59 14.91
CA GLU A 63 -5.17 -3.44 16.33
C GLU A 63 -5.88 -4.51 17.15
N ALA A 64 -5.27 -4.90 18.25
CA ALA A 64 -5.84 -5.83 19.20
C ALA A 64 -5.26 -5.58 20.60
N GLU A 65 -5.94 -6.04 21.63
CA GLU A 65 -5.37 -6.11 22.99
C GLU A 65 -4.12 -7.01 22.98
N GLU A 66 -3.12 -6.72 23.80
CA GLU A 66 -1.83 -7.41 23.84
C GLU A 66 -1.95 -8.94 23.84
N ALA A 67 -2.83 -9.48 24.67
CA ALA A 67 -3.05 -10.93 24.74
C ALA A 67 -3.70 -11.51 23.47
N ALA A 68 -4.55 -10.75 22.81
CA ALA A 68 -5.18 -11.12 21.54
C ALA A 68 -4.17 -11.01 20.38
N ALA A 69 -3.37 -9.95 20.36
CA ALA A 69 -2.31 -9.74 19.39
C ALA A 69 -1.31 -10.89 19.39
N GLU A 70 -0.87 -11.35 20.57
CA GLU A 70 0.05 -12.48 20.68
C GLU A 70 -0.58 -13.80 20.18
N LYS A 71 -1.84 -14.06 20.49
CA LYS A 71 -2.56 -15.22 19.95
C LYS A 71 -2.67 -15.16 18.42
N LEU A 72 -2.93 -13.99 17.86
CA LEU A 72 -3.01 -13.79 16.41
C LEU A 72 -1.66 -14.02 15.73
N ARG A 73 -0.54 -13.54 16.32
CA ARG A 73 0.80 -13.83 15.80
C ARG A 73 1.05 -15.33 15.66
N GLN A 74 0.58 -16.12 16.62
CA GLN A 74 0.77 -17.57 16.64
C GLN A 74 -0.20 -18.30 15.71
N SER A 75 -1.44 -17.84 15.56
CA SER A 75 -2.47 -18.52 14.77
C SER A 75 -2.48 -18.15 13.29
N LEU A 76 -2.13 -16.91 12.92
CA LEU A 76 -2.12 -16.47 11.53
C LEU A 76 -1.27 -17.31 10.57
N PRO A 77 -0.06 -17.80 10.96
CA PRO A 77 0.72 -18.68 10.10
C PRO A 77 0.02 -20.01 9.80
N ALA A 78 -0.72 -20.56 10.77
CA ALA A 78 -1.49 -21.79 10.59
C ALA A 78 -2.69 -21.55 9.67
N LEU A 79 -3.41 -20.45 9.83
CA LEU A 79 -4.46 -20.03 8.90
C LEU A 79 -3.90 -19.92 7.48
N ALA A 80 -2.81 -19.17 7.30
CA ALA A 80 -2.21 -18.96 5.99
C ALA A 80 -1.88 -20.27 5.28
N LYS A 81 -1.26 -21.23 6.01
CA LYS A 81 -0.99 -22.57 5.49
C LYS A 81 -2.27 -23.29 5.08
N GLY A 82 -3.33 -23.18 5.90
CA GLY A 82 -4.63 -23.83 5.63
C GLY A 82 -5.34 -23.27 4.39
N ILE A 83 -5.15 -21.99 4.09
CA ILE A 83 -5.75 -21.32 2.94
C ILE A 83 -4.79 -21.19 1.73
N GLY A 84 -3.60 -21.80 1.80
CA GLY A 84 -2.63 -21.82 0.70
C GLY A 84 -1.89 -20.49 0.48
N MET A 85 -1.76 -19.68 1.52
CA MET A 85 -1.07 -18.38 1.47
C MET A 85 0.28 -18.41 2.18
N ARG A 86 1.15 -17.50 1.79
CA ARG A 86 2.33 -17.08 2.57
C ARG A 86 1.95 -15.82 3.34
N LEU A 87 2.35 -15.73 4.59
CA LEU A 87 1.98 -14.62 5.46
C LEU A 87 3.16 -14.24 6.36
N THR A 88 3.31 -12.94 6.61
CA THR A 88 4.19 -12.39 7.62
C THR A 88 3.41 -11.42 8.51
N VAL A 89 3.73 -11.39 9.80
CA VAL A 89 3.17 -10.45 10.77
C VAL A 89 4.32 -9.69 11.41
N THR A 90 4.21 -8.38 11.46
CA THR A 90 5.17 -7.49 12.09
C THR A 90 4.47 -6.48 13.00
N ASP A 91 5.17 -5.93 13.97
CA ASP A 91 4.69 -4.77 14.72
C ASP A 91 4.55 -3.59 13.77
N ALA A 92 3.47 -2.82 13.93
CA ALA A 92 3.36 -1.55 13.25
C ALA A 92 4.26 -0.54 13.98
N GLU A 93 5.24 -0.03 13.26
CA GLU A 93 6.03 1.10 13.75
C GLU A 93 5.16 2.36 13.78
N ALA A 94 5.47 3.27 14.71
CA ALA A 94 4.81 4.57 14.71
C ALA A 94 5.00 5.23 13.33
N PRO A 95 3.93 5.84 12.76
CA PRO A 95 4.03 6.50 11.47
C PRO A 95 5.19 7.50 11.50
N VAL A 96 6.13 7.35 10.58
CA VAL A 96 7.11 8.40 10.34
C VAL A 96 6.32 9.64 9.94
N ALA A 97 6.50 10.75 10.68
CA ALA A 97 5.81 11.99 10.36
C ALA A 97 6.02 12.29 8.87
N ALA A 98 4.92 12.25 8.12
CA ALA A 98 4.97 12.56 6.69
C ALA A 98 5.56 13.96 6.55
N SER A 99 6.57 14.10 5.71
CA SER A 99 7.09 15.43 5.38
C SER A 99 5.94 16.25 4.82
N PRO A 100 5.72 17.48 5.32
CA PRO A 100 4.64 18.31 4.82
C PRO A 100 4.81 18.51 3.31
N GLY A 101 3.79 18.15 2.56
CA GLY A 101 3.82 18.18 1.11
C GLY A 101 2.44 18.45 0.52
N ILE A 102 2.43 18.68 -0.77
CA ILE A 102 1.21 18.92 -1.54
C ILE A 102 0.86 17.64 -2.29
N PRO A 103 -0.40 17.17 -2.22
CA PRO A 103 -0.82 16.00 -2.96
C PRO A 103 -0.90 16.30 -4.46
N PHE A 104 -0.34 15.39 -5.26
CA PHE A 104 -0.37 15.42 -6.72
C PHE A 104 -0.79 14.06 -7.28
N ARG A 105 -1.30 14.08 -8.49
CA ARG A 105 -1.51 12.90 -9.33
C ARG A 105 -0.56 12.96 -10.52
N LEU A 106 -0.02 11.80 -10.86
CA LEU A 106 0.76 11.61 -12.07
C LEU A 106 0.14 10.45 -12.86
N LYS A 107 -0.05 10.67 -14.16
CA LYS A 107 -0.47 9.62 -15.09
C LYS A 107 0.46 9.61 -16.27
N THR A 108 0.78 8.43 -16.79
CA THR A 108 1.51 8.28 -18.05
C THR A 108 0.80 7.34 -18.99
N TYR A 109 0.90 7.64 -20.28
CA TYR A 109 0.33 6.86 -21.37
C TYR A 109 1.38 6.66 -22.44
N SER A 110 1.63 5.42 -22.81
CA SER A 110 2.59 5.11 -23.88
C SER A 110 2.29 3.77 -24.51
N MET A 111 2.90 3.48 -25.64
CA MET A 111 3.10 2.10 -26.04
C MET A 111 4.00 1.42 -25.04
N ASP A 112 3.73 0.13 -24.76
CA ASP A 112 4.51 -0.60 -23.76
C ASP A 112 5.96 -0.77 -24.20
N GLN A 113 6.88 -0.28 -23.38
CA GLN A 113 8.32 -0.42 -23.55
C GLN A 113 9.04 -0.42 -22.20
N PRO A 114 10.21 -1.05 -22.10
CA PRO A 114 11.01 -1.04 -20.88
C PRO A 114 11.44 0.38 -20.48
N GLY A 115 11.43 0.65 -19.17
CA GLY A 115 12.05 1.86 -18.60
C GLY A 115 11.10 2.98 -18.21
N ILE A 116 9.82 2.98 -18.64
CA ILE A 116 8.87 4.06 -18.33
C ILE A 116 8.71 4.25 -16.82
N LEU A 117 8.34 3.19 -16.12
CA LEU A 117 8.14 3.26 -14.67
C LEU A 117 9.44 3.66 -13.94
N HIS A 118 10.58 3.13 -14.35
CA HIS A 118 11.88 3.47 -13.78
C HIS A 118 12.25 4.94 -14.01
N GLY A 119 12.14 5.43 -15.24
CA GLY A 119 12.49 6.81 -15.59
C GLY A 119 11.66 7.85 -14.81
N VAL A 120 10.35 7.63 -14.72
CA VAL A 120 9.45 8.51 -13.94
C VAL A 120 9.78 8.43 -12.45
N SER A 121 9.92 7.23 -11.90
CA SER A 121 10.22 7.05 -10.46
C SER A 121 11.59 7.63 -10.08
N ASP A 122 12.58 7.58 -10.97
CA ASP A 122 13.90 8.16 -10.71
C ASP A 122 13.85 9.70 -10.64
N VAL A 123 13.07 10.35 -11.52
CA VAL A 123 12.81 11.79 -11.41
C VAL A 123 12.16 12.11 -10.06
N LEU A 124 11.12 11.40 -9.67
CA LEU A 124 10.43 11.62 -8.39
C LEU A 124 11.40 11.47 -7.20
N ARG A 125 12.25 10.44 -7.25
CA ARG A 125 13.29 10.19 -6.23
C ARG A 125 14.27 11.34 -6.10
N ILE A 126 14.76 11.91 -7.23
CA ILE A 126 15.71 13.03 -7.23
C ILE A 126 15.14 14.26 -6.52
N TYR A 127 13.84 14.50 -6.66
CA TYR A 127 13.14 15.61 -6.00
C TYR A 127 12.57 15.26 -4.61
N GLY A 128 12.84 14.07 -4.10
CA GLY A 128 12.35 13.63 -2.79
C GLY A 128 10.83 13.50 -2.71
N VAL A 129 10.17 13.28 -3.86
CA VAL A 129 8.71 13.09 -3.94
C VAL A 129 8.35 11.69 -3.46
N ASN A 130 7.42 11.61 -2.51
CA ASN A 130 6.91 10.33 -2.05
C ASN A 130 5.81 9.79 -2.97
N ILE A 131 5.85 8.49 -3.26
CA ILE A 131 4.80 7.77 -4.00
C ILE A 131 3.92 7.07 -2.95
N GLU A 132 2.69 7.55 -2.79
CA GLU A 132 1.72 7.02 -1.82
C GLU A 132 0.95 5.81 -2.37
N ASP A 133 0.69 5.82 -3.66
CA ASP A 133 -0.05 4.78 -4.36
C ASP A 133 0.45 4.69 -5.80
N LEU A 134 0.57 3.47 -6.34
CA LEU A 134 1.04 3.22 -7.69
C LEU A 134 0.26 2.06 -8.31
N SER A 135 -0.29 2.31 -9.48
CA SER A 135 -0.88 1.29 -10.35
C SER A 135 -0.23 1.38 -11.74
N ALA A 136 0.29 0.28 -12.23
CA ALA A 136 0.83 0.17 -13.58
C ALA A 136 0.20 -1.04 -14.27
N ARG A 137 -0.34 -0.84 -15.49
CA ARG A 137 -1.03 -1.91 -16.21
C ARG A 137 -0.90 -1.77 -17.72
N GLN A 138 -0.89 -2.90 -18.38
CA GLN A 138 -1.09 -2.97 -19.82
C GLN A 138 -2.58 -2.99 -20.14
N GLU A 139 -3.01 -2.20 -21.11
CA GLU A 139 -4.34 -2.24 -21.70
C GLU A 139 -4.24 -2.54 -23.20
N SER A 140 -5.13 -3.38 -23.70
CA SER A 140 -5.24 -3.59 -25.14
C SER A 140 -5.87 -2.36 -25.77
N ALA A 141 -5.16 -1.71 -26.70
CA ALA A 141 -5.77 -0.65 -27.52
C ALA A 141 -6.85 -1.28 -28.40
N ALA A 142 -8.10 -0.82 -28.24
CA ALA A 142 -9.29 -1.44 -28.84
C ALA A 142 -9.27 -1.58 -30.36
N PHE A 143 -8.38 -0.88 -31.08
CA PHE A 143 -8.32 -0.87 -32.55
C PHE A 143 -6.91 -1.01 -33.17
N MET A 144 -5.85 -0.97 -32.37
CA MET A 144 -4.47 -0.93 -32.90
C MET A 144 -3.65 -2.20 -32.65
N GLY A 145 -4.13 -3.15 -31.86
CA GLY A 145 -3.40 -4.39 -31.56
C GLY A 145 -2.11 -4.21 -30.73
N THR A 146 -1.69 -2.98 -30.50
CA THR A 146 -0.48 -2.68 -29.70
C THR A 146 -0.88 -2.40 -28.26
N PRO A 147 -0.31 -3.09 -27.27
CA PRO A 147 -0.63 -2.82 -25.87
C PRO A 147 -0.18 -1.42 -25.46
N LEU A 148 -1.07 -0.72 -24.75
CA LEU A 148 -0.76 0.54 -24.08
C LEU A 148 -0.30 0.23 -22.65
N PHE A 149 0.66 1.00 -22.16
CA PHE A 149 1.11 0.95 -20.79
C PHE A 149 0.67 2.22 -20.06
N LEU A 150 -0.16 2.03 -19.03
CA LEU A 150 -0.67 3.09 -18.18
C LEU A 150 -0.03 3.00 -16.81
N VAL A 151 0.42 4.14 -16.32
CA VAL A 151 0.86 4.30 -14.93
C VAL A 151 0.04 5.40 -14.28
N GLU A 152 -0.46 5.12 -13.10
CA GLU A 152 -1.16 6.11 -12.25
C GLU A 152 -0.49 6.13 -10.88
N MET A 153 -0.16 7.31 -10.40
CA MET A 153 0.47 7.50 -9.09
C MET A 153 -0.23 8.58 -8.29
N LYS A 154 -0.36 8.37 -6.98
CA LYS A 154 -0.63 9.42 -5.99
C LYS A 154 0.68 9.78 -5.32
N LEU A 155 0.95 11.05 -5.25
CA LEU A 155 2.24 11.59 -4.83
C LEU A 155 2.06 12.60 -3.70
N THR A 156 3.04 12.67 -2.81
CA THR A 156 3.22 13.80 -1.91
C THR A 156 4.50 14.54 -2.30
N VAL A 157 4.34 15.74 -2.84
CA VAL A 157 5.45 16.59 -3.29
C VAL A 157 5.85 17.52 -2.15
N PRO A 158 7.11 17.48 -1.66
CA PRO A 158 7.57 18.37 -0.60
C PRO A 158 7.38 19.85 -0.96
N SER A 159 6.98 20.66 0.02
CA SER A 159 6.62 22.08 -0.21
C SER A 159 7.76 22.95 -0.75
N ASN A 160 9.00 22.51 -0.59
CA ASN A 160 10.20 23.22 -1.09
C ASN A 160 10.57 22.83 -2.53
N VAL A 161 9.86 21.90 -3.17
CA VAL A 161 10.13 21.46 -4.53
C VAL A 161 9.57 22.47 -5.54
N PRO A 162 10.38 22.98 -6.49
CA PRO A 162 9.88 23.86 -7.54
C PRO A 162 9.06 23.05 -8.55
N ILE A 163 7.74 23.09 -8.41
CA ILE A 163 6.79 22.31 -9.21
C ILE A 163 7.00 22.47 -10.72
N LYS A 164 7.33 23.69 -11.16
CA LYS A 164 7.57 23.97 -12.58
C LYS A 164 8.79 23.19 -13.11
N GLU A 165 9.84 23.11 -12.32
CA GLU A 165 11.06 22.37 -12.68
C GLU A 165 10.81 20.86 -12.69
N LEU A 166 10.14 20.34 -11.65
CA LEU A 166 9.73 18.93 -11.59
C LEU A 166 8.89 18.53 -12.80
N ARG A 167 7.90 19.35 -13.16
CA ARG A 167 7.06 19.12 -14.36
C ARG A 167 7.90 19.08 -15.63
N THR A 168 8.79 20.05 -15.82
CA THR A 168 9.69 20.08 -16.98
C THR A 168 10.57 18.82 -17.04
N ARG A 169 11.09 18.38 -15.90
CA ARG A 169 11.95 17.19 -15.86
C ARG A 169 11.21 15.92 -16.17
N LEU A 170 9.97 15.77 -15.65
CA LEU A 170 9.09 14.66 -16.00
C LEU A 170 8.78 14.64 -17.50
N GLN A 171 8.47 15.81 -18.08
CA GLN A 171 8.20 15.92 -19.53
C GLN A 171 9.40 15.48 -20.35
N VAL A 172 10.61 15.98 -20.05
CA VAL A 172 11.84 15.61 -20.79
C VAL A 172 12.10 14.11 -20.76
N VAL A 173 11.90 13.46 -19.61
CA VAL A 173 12.10 12.01 -19.51
C VAL A 173 11.02 11.25 -20.28
N CYS A 174 9.77 11.68 -20.18
CA CYS A 174 8.67 11.05 -20.90
C CYS A 174 8.76 11.25 -22.42
N ASP A 175 9.17 12.43 -22.89
CA ASP A 175 9.43 12.68 -24.32
C ASP A 175 10.51 11.73 -24.87
N GLY A 176 11.59 11.51 -24.11
CA GLY A 176 12.65 10.57 -24.46
C GLY A 176 12.20 9.10 -24.51
N LEU A 177 11.07 8.79 -23.87
CA LEU A 177 10.43 7.48 -23.81
C LEU A 177 9.16 7.40 -24.67
N ASN A 178 8.89 8.36 -25.54
CA ASN A 178 7.62 8.46 -26.31
C ASN A 178 6.39 8.19 -25.43
N CYS A 179 6.34 8.85 -24.29
CA CYS A 179 5.34 8.68 -23.25
C CYS A 179 4.67 10.03 -22.94
N ASP A 180 3.36 10.10 -22.96
CA ASP A 180 2.62 11.25 -22.49
C ASP A 180 2.57 11.25 -20.95
N VAL A 181 2.65 12.43 -20.35
CA VAL A 181 2.60 12.59 -18.90
C VAL A 181 1.65 13.72 -18.49
N ASP A 182 0.71 13.39 -17.61
CA ASP A 182 -0.13 14.33 -16.89
C ASP A 182 0.36 14.41 -15.44
N PHE A 183 0.67 15.62 -14.97
CA PHE A 183 1.10 15.87 -13.60
C PHE A 183 0.32 17.07 -13.04
N GLU A 184 -0.60 16.83 -12.12
CA GLU A 184 -1.56 17.81 -11.62
C GLU A 184 -1.78 17.70 -10.11
N PRO A 185 -2.18 18.77 -9.40
CA PRO A 185 -2.63 18.70 -8.01
C PRO A 185 -3.81 17.73 -7.88
N ALA A 186 -3.86 16.97 -6.75
CA ALA A 186 -4.88 15.96 -6.50
C ALA A 186 -6.17 16.57 -5.94
#